data_e159d3d53488e0f4e22921b7a93b08d6
#
_entry.id   e159d3d53488e0f4e22921b7a93b08d6
#
_cell.length_a   1.000
_cell.length_b   1.000
_cell.length_c   1.000
_cell.angle_alpha   90.00
_cell.angle_beta   90.00
_cell.angle_gamma   90.00
#
_symmetry.space_group_name_H-M   'P 1'
#
loop_
_entity.id
_entity.type
_entity.pdbx_description
1 polymer ?
#
loop_
_entity_poly.entity_id
_entity_poly.type
_entity_poly.pdbx_seq_one_letter_code
_entity_poly.pdbx_strand_id
1 'polypeptide(L)'
;SEMCIRDSFLGDNAQTVGWIIFVLVTIFVVTAVSNGANLNDGMDGMAAGNSAIIGLTLGILAYVSSHIEYAGYLNIMYIPGSEELVIFICAFIGALIGFLWYNAFPAQVFMGDTGSLTIGGIIAVFAIIIHKELLIPILCGIFLVENLSVILQVRYFKSGKKKGHLQRVFKRAPIHDHFRTTLAQLDPNCSYLFMKPNSVFHESKITVRFWIVTIVLAAITIITLKIR
;
A
#
# COMPACT_ATOMS: atom_id res chain seq x y z
N SER A 1 -3.67 16.14 -28.49
CA SER A 1 -3.60 17.49 -27.86
C SER A 1 -2.59 17.54 -26.72
N GLU A 2 -2.38 16.43 -25.96
CA GLU A 2 -1.39 16.38 -24.86
C GLU A 2 0.07 16.46 -25.36
N MET A 3 0.34 15.93 -26.55
CA MET A 3 1.67 15.97 -27.16
C MET A 3 2.10 17.40 -27.50
N CYS A 4 1.16 18.24 -27.99
CA CYS A 4 1.46 19.64 -28.32
C CYS A 4 1.73 20.54 -27.12
N ILE A 5 1.11 20.26 -25.95
CA ILE A 5 1.36 21.04 -24.73
C ILE A 5 2.75 20.72 -24.16
N ARG A 6 3.19 19.47 -24.27
CA ARG A 6 4.51 19.02 -23.82
C ARG A 6 5.63 19.65 -24.63
N ASP A 7 5.48 19.74 -25.95
CA ASP A 7 6.48 20.30 -26.84
C ASP A 7 6.61 21.83 -26.70
N SER A 8 5.53 22.51 -26.30
CA SER A 8 5.51 23.98 -26.13
C SER A 8 6.22 24.45 -24.85
N PHE A 9 6.30 23.62 -23.79
CA PHE A 9 6.86 24.05 -22.49
C PHE A 9 8.32 23.68 -22.27
N LEU A 10 8.83 22.62 -22.88
CA LEU A 10 10.16 22.05 -22.59
C LEU A 10 11.10 21.98 -23.82
N GLY A 11 10.62 22.30 -25.02
CA GLY A 11 11.41 22.25 -26.25
C GLY A 11 12.02 20.86 -26.53
N ASP A 12 13.19 20.82 -27.15
CA ASP A 12 13.89 19.58 -27.56
C ASP A 12 14.24 18.63 -26.39
N ASN A 13 14.24 19.13 -25.15
CA ASN A 13 14.56 18.35 -23.95
C ASN A 13 13.34 17.71 -23.27
N ALA A 14 12.11 17.89 -23.79
CA ALA A 14 10.88 17.41 -23.16
C ALA A 14 10.88 15.91 -22.90
N GLN A 15 11.41 15.13 -23.83
CA GLN A 15 11.47 13.68 -23.71
C GLN A 15 12.45 13.24 -22.62
N THR A 16 13.63 13.85 -22.56
CA THR A 16 14.65 13.56 -21.53
C THR A 16 14.16 13.91 -20.14
N VAL A 17 13.52 15.08 -19.98
CA VAL A 17 12.92 15.48 -18.70
C VAL A 17 11.79 14.53 -18.30
N GLY A 18 10.94 14.10 -19.26
CA GLY A 18 9.90 13.11 -19.02
C GLY A 18 10.43 11.78 -18.50
N TRP A 19 11.53 11.27 -19.06
CA TRP A 19 12.18 10.06 -18.58
C TRP A 19 12.78 10.21 -17.19
N ILE A 20 13.42 11.34 -16.90
CA ILE A 20 13.97 11.61 -15.57
C ILE A 20 12.85 11.62 -14.52
N ILE A 21 11.74 12.31 -14.80
CA ILE A 21 10.59 12.37 -13.90
C ILE A 21 10.01 10.96 -13.69
N PHE A 22 9.83 10.19 -14.77
CA PHE A 22 9.31 8.82 -14.68
C PHE A 22 10.20 7.92 -13.80
N VAL A 23 11.51 7.98 -13.97
CA VAL A 23 12.45 7.21 -13.13
C VAL A 23 12.36 7.62 -11.67
N LEU A 24 12.31 8.93 -11.36
CA LEU A 24 12.17 9.41 -9.99
C LEU A 24 10.84 8.97 -9.35
N VAL A 25 9.74 9.05 -10.09
CA VAL A 25 8.42 8.59 -9.63
C VAL A 25 8.43 7.09 -9.40
N THR A 26 9.01 6.31 -10.31
CA THR A 26 9.14 4.85 -10.16
C THR A 26 9.91 4.48 -8.89
N ILE A 27 11.08 5.09 -8.66
CA ILE A 27 11.88 4.85 -7.44
C ILE A 27 11.06 5.21 -6.19
N PHE A 28 10.38 6.34 -6.21
CA PHE A 28 9.54 6.77 -5.09
C PHE A 28 8.42 5.78 -4.81
N VAL A 29 7.67 5.37 -5.84
CA VAL A 29 6.53 4.45 -5.72
C VAL A 29 6.99 3.09 -5.20
N VAL A 30 8.03 2.49 -5.81
CA VAL A 30 8.56 1.19 -5.39
C VAL A 30 9.04 1.24 -3.94
N THR A 31 9.78 2.29 -3.58
CA THR A 31 10.28 2.45 -2.21
C THR A 31 9.12 2.64 -1.21
N ALA A 32 8.13 3.46 -1.54
CA ALA A 32 7.00 3.75 -0.65
C ALA A 32 6.12 2.51 -0.42
N VAL A 33 5.80 1.77 -1.48
CA VAL A 33 4.95 0.57 -1.38
C VAL A 33 5.69 -0.57 -0.68
N SER A 34 6.97 -0.78 -1.00
CA SER A 34 7.79 -1.81 -0.39
C SER A 34 7.94 -1.58 1.12
N ASN A 35 8.29 -0.37 1.54
CA ASN A 35 8.35 -0.03 2.97
C ASN A 35 6.97 -0.08 3.64
N GLY A 36 5.90 0.30 2.94
CA GLY A 36 4.55 0.21 3.45
C GLY A 36 4.09 -1.21 3.71
N ALA A 37 4.40 -2.13 2.80
CA ALA A 37 4.16 -3.56 2.98
C ALA A 37 4.94 -4.12 4.18
N ASN A 38 6.20 -3.71 4.34
CA ASN A 38 7.02 -4.11 5.48
C ASN A 38 6.47 -3.59 6.82
N LEU A 39 6.06 -2.32 6.89
CA LEU A 39 5.42 -1.78 8.09
C LEU A 39 4.06 -2.42 8.39
N ASN A 40 3.39 -2.95 7.38
CA ASN A 40 2.12 -3.67 7.53
C ASN A 40 2.30 -5.13 7.99
N ASP A 41 3.53 -5.64 8.03
CA ASP A 41 3.87 -6.99 8.51
C ASP A 41 4.08 -7.04 10.05
N GLY A 42 3.22 -6.37 10.78
CA GLY A 42 3.31 -6.28 12.25
C GLY A 42 2.35 -7.19 13.00
N MET A 43 1.47 -7.91 12.31
CA MET A 43 0.47 -8.82 12.88
C MET A 43 0.24 -10.05 12.00
N ASP A 44 -0.17 -11.14 12.63
CA ASP A 44 -0.47 -12.41 11.99
C ASP A 44 -1.48 -12.25 10.84
N GLY A 45 -1.09 -12.66 9.63
CA GLY A 45 -1.91 -12.64 8.44
C GLY A 45 -2.20 -11.27 7.83
N MET A 46 -1.75 -10.18 8.43
CA MET A 46 -2.13 -8.83 7.99
C MET A 46 -1.48 -8.47 6.65
N ALA A 47 -0.16 -8.60 6.53
CA ALA A 47 0.56 -8.27 5.30
C ALA A 47 0.18 -9.19 4.14
N ALA A 48 0.14 -10.50 4.37
CA ALA A 48 -0.21 -11.50 3.35
C ALA A 48 -1.64 -11.31 2.84
N GLY A 49 -2.61 -11.10 3.75
CA GLY A 49 -4.02 -10.93 3.36
C GLY A 49 -4.27 -9.62 2.62
N ASN A 50 -3.74 -8.49 3.11
CA ASN A 50 -3.86 -7.21 2.41
C ASN A 50 -3.21 -7.28 1.02
N SER A 51 -2.02 -7.88 0.91
CA SER A 51 -1.30 -8.03 -0.36
C SER A 51 -2.03 -8.95 -1.35
N ALA A 52 -2.70 -10.01 -0.87
CA ALA A 52 -3.51 -10.88 -1.71
C ALA A 52 -4.72 -10.12 -2.31
N ILE A 53 -5.39 -9.28 -1.50
CA ILE A 53 -6.52 -8.46 -1.96
C ILE A 53 -6.04 -7.42 -3.00
N ILE A 54 -4.91 -6.75 -2.72
CA ILE A 54 -4.30 -5.79 -3.65
C ILE A 54 -3.89 -6.48 -4.94
N GLY A 55 -3.21 -7.64 -4.84
CA GLY A 55 -2.80 -8.46 -5.99
C GLY A 55 -3.98 -8.89 -6.85
N LEU A 56 -5.08 -9.34 -6.23
CA LEU A 56 -6.31 -9.71 -6.95
C LEU A 56 -6.87 -8.52 -7.74
N THR A 57 -6.90 -7.35 -7.13
CA THR A 57 -7.38 -6.13 -7.81
C THR A 57 -6.49 -5.77 -8.99
N LEU A 58 -5.16 -5.81 -8.84
CA LEU A 58 -4.22 -5.57 -9.93
C LEU A 58 -4.35 -6.62 -11.05
N GLY A 59 -4.61 -7.89 -10.69
CA GLY A 59 -4.88 -8.96 -11.65
C GLY A 59 -6.13 -8.70 -12.48
N ILE A 60 -7.22 -8.25 -11.86
CA ILE A 60 -8.44 -7.83 -12.56
C ILE A 60 -8.13 -6.67 -13.50
N LEU A 61 -7.37 -5.67 -13.05
CA LEU A 61 -6.99 -4.51 -13.87
C LEU A 61 -6.13 -4.92 -15.07
N ALA A 62 -5.18 -5.84 -14.89
CA ALA A 62 -4.36 -6.37 -15.98
C ALA A 62 -5.21 -7.13 -16.99
N TYR A 63 -6.10 -8.00 -16.53
CA TYR A 63 -7.02 -8.75 -17.40
C TYR A 63 -7.92 -7.83 -18.22
N VAL A 64 -8.52 -6.83 -17.59
CA VAL A 64 -9.38 -5.87 -18.30
C VAL A 64 -8.59 -5.01 -19.28
N SER A 65 -7.34 -4.65 -18.95
CA SER A 65 -6.47 -3.89 -19.87
C SER A 65 -5.97 -4.73 -21.07
N SER A 66 -6.00 -6.07 -20.98
CA SER A 66 -5.61 -6.95 -22.08
C SER A 66 -6.69 -7.14 -23.15
N HIS A 67 -7.94 -6.79 -22.85
CA HIS A 67 -9.08 -6.98 -23.76
C HIS A 67 -9.56 -5.64 -24.31
N ILE A 68 -9.55 -5.48 -25.63
CA ILE A 68 -9.89 -4.22 -26.29
C ILE A 68 -11.32 -3.75 -25.99
N GLU A 69 -12.28 -4.68 -25.89
CA GLU A 69 -13.68 -4.37 -25.59
C GLU A 69 -13.85 -3.84 -24.16
N TYR A 70 -13.24 -4.50 -23.18
CA TYR A 70 -13.30 -4.09 -21.78
C TYR A 70 -12.52 -2.81 -21.51
N ALA A 71 -11.35 -2.67 -22.16
CA ALA A 71 -10.55 -1.46 -22.08
C ALA A 71 -11.32 -0.27 -22.67
N GLY A 72 -11.99 -0.45 -23.81
CA GLY A 72 -12.85 0.57 -24.42
C GLY A 72 -14.06 0.92 -23.55
N TYR A 73 -14.74 -0.08 -22.95
CA TYR A 73 -15.89 0.16 -22.08
C TYR A 73 -15.54 0.96 -20.82
N LEU A 74 -14.36 0.70 -20.23
CA LEU A 74 -13.88 1.38 -19.02
C LEU A 74 -13.04 2.62 -19.32
N ASN A 75 -12.85 2.96 -20.62
CA ASN A 75 -12.03 4.07 -21.06
C ASN A 75 -10.60 4.05 -20.45
N ILE A 76 -10.00 2.86 -20.39
CA ILE A 76 -8.65 2.64 -19.91
C ILE A 76 -7.72 2.27 -21.06
N MET A 77 -6.42 2.41 -20.85
CA MET A 77 -5.42 2.07 -21.85
C MET A 77 -5.45 0.56 -22.13
N TYR A 78 -5.60 0.20 -23.41
CA TYR A 78 -5.40 -1.17 -23.88
C TYR A 78 -3.91 -1.50 -23.92
N ILE A 79 -3.52 -2.61 -23.33
CA ILE A 79 -2.13 -3.07 -23.23
C ILE A 79 -2.06 -4.49 -23.82
N PRO A 80 -1.67 -4.63 -25.10
CA PRO A 80 -1.55 -5.94 -25.72
C PRO A 80 -0.48 -6.77 -25.00
N GLY A 81 -0.74 -8.07 -24.80
CA GLY A 81 0.16 -8.99 -24.14
C GLY A 81 0.12 -8.93 -22.60
N SER A 82 -0.74 -8.08 -21.99
CA SER A 82 -0.88 -8.03 -20.54
C SER A 82 -1.61 -9.25 -19.95
N GLU A 83 -2.19 -10.12 -20.78
CA GLU A 83 -2.75 -11.41 -20.35
C GLU A 83 -1.70 -12.33 -19.72
N GLU A 84 -0.45 -12.30 -20.19
CA GLU A 84 0.65 -13.07 -19.59
C GLU A 84 0.95 -12.62 -18.15
N LEU A 85 0.74 -11.34 -17.85
CA LEU A 85 0.90 -10.81 -16.49
C LEU A 85 -0.19 -11.36 -15.54
N VAL A 86 -1.34 -11.75 -16.06
CA VAL A 86 -2.42 -12.36 -15.26
C VAL A 86 -1.98 -13.71 -14.70
N ILE A 87 -1.22 -14.49 -15.48
CA ILE A 87 -0.67 -15.78 -15.02
C ILE A 87 0.28 -15.54 -13.83
N PHE A 88 1.18 -14.57 -13.97
CA PHE A 88 2.12 -14.20 -12.90
C PHE A 88 1.40 -13.76 -11.62
N ILE A 89 0.42 -12.86 -11.75
CA ILE A 89 -0.28 -12.34 -10.57
C ILE A 89 -1.16 -13.41 -9.91
N CYS A 90 -1.74 -14.34 -10.66
CA CYS A 90 -2.47 -15.47 -10.11
C CYS A 90 -1.54 -16.40 -9.31
N ALA A 91 -0.34 -16.66 -9.81
CA ALA A 91 0.66 -17.44 -9.08
C ALA A 91 1.08 -16.73 -7.78
N PHE A 92 1.30 -15.41 -7.85
CA PHE A 92 1.62 -14.58 -6.70
C PHE A 92 0.51 -14.63 -5.64
N ILE A 93 -0.76 -14.47 -6.04
CA ILE A 93 -1.92 -14.54 -5.14
C ILE A 93 -2.01 -15.95 -4.53
N GLY A 94 -1.84 -17.00 -5.33
CA GLY A 94 -1.85 -18.38 -4.86
C GLY A 94 -0.79 -18.63 -3.80
N ALA A 95 0.42 -18.12 -4.01
CA ALA A 95 1.51 -18.19 -3.03
C ALA A 95 1.17 -17.47 -1.73
N LEU A 96 0.57 -16.27 -1.81
CA LEU A 96 0.14 -15.52 -0.63
C LEU A 96 -0.97 -16.23 0.15
N ILE A 97 -1.94 -16.82 -0.55
CA ILE A 97 -3.02 -17.60 0.09
C ILE A 97 -2.44 -18.86 0.76
N GLY A 98 -1.53 -19.57 0.09
CA GLY A 98 -0.84 -20.72 0.67
C GLY A 98 0.00 -20.34 1.91
N PHE A 99 0.70 -19.22 1.85
CA PHE A 99 1.43 -18.68 3.00
C PHE A 99 0.47 -18.29 4.13
N LEU A 100 -0.64 -17.61 3.80
CA LEU A 100 -1.64 -17.15 4.77
C LEU A 100 -2.26 -18.30 5.56
N TRP A 101 -2.34 -19.50 4.98
CA TRP A 101 -2.82 -20.68 5.68
C TRP A 101 -2.04 -20.98 6.97
N TYR A 102 -0.73 -20.75 6.93
CA TYR A 102 0.16 -20.95 8.10
C TYR A 102 0.45 -19.67 8.88
N ASN A 103 0.26 -18.51 8.25
CA ASN A 103 0.51 -17.20 8.86
C ASN A 103 -0.73 -16.57 9.50
N ALA A 104 -1.95 -17.14 9.30
CA ALA A 104 -3.16 -16.69 10.00
C ALA A 104 -3.04 -16.93 11.50
N PHE A 105 -3.69 -16.06 12.29
CA PHE A 105 -3.62 -16.13 13.75
C PHE A 105 -4.18 -17.48 14.31
N PRO A 106 -3.47 -18.19 15.21
CA PRO A 106 -2.08 -17.94 15.65
C PRO A 106 -1.06 -18.39 14.59
N ALA A 107 -0.17 -17.50 14.19
CA ALA A 107 0.78 -17.77 13.12
C ALA A 107 1.82 -18.85 13.51
N GLN A 108 2.05 -19.77 12.57
CA GLN A 108 3.05 -20.82 12.67
C GLN A 108 4.35 -20.45 11.92
N VAL A 109 4.23 -19.56 10.91
CA VAL A 109 5.33 -19.11 10.05
C VAL A 109 5.25 -17.60 9.91
N PHE A 110 6.40 -16.93 9.96
CA PHE A 110 6.53 -15.50 9.80
C PHE A 110 7.28 -15.15 8.52
N MET A 111 6.89 -14.05 7.87
CA MET A 111 7.44 -13.65 6.57
C MET A 111 8.82 -13.00 6.68
N GLY A 112 9.00 -12.15 7.68
CA GLY A 112 10.20 -11.33 7.87
C GLY A 112 10.34 -10.21 6.83
N ASP A 113 11.33 -9.34 7.05
CA ASP A 113 11.53 -8.13 6.24
C ASP A 113 11.81 -8.43 4.76
N THR A 114 12.56 -9.51 4.47
CA THR A 114 12.86 -9.91 3.09
C THR A 114 11.59 -10.22 2.30
N GLY A 115 10.67 -10.97 2.92
CA GLY A 115 9.41 -11.34 2.27
C GLY A 115 8.48 -10.16 2.09
N SER A 116 8.26 -9.37 3.14
CA SER A 116 7.34 -8.24 3.11
C SER A 116 7.80 -7.11 2.18
N LEU A 117 9.11 -6.80 2.15
CA LEU A 117 9.68 -5.85 1.20
C LEU A 117 9.55 -6.34 -0.25
N THR A 118 9.77 -7.63 -0.50
CA THR A 118 9.62 -8.23 -1.83
C THR A 118 8.19 -8.16 -2.31
N ILE A 119 7.21 -8.49 -1.47
CA ILE A 119 5.78 -8.42 -1.81
C ILE A 119 5.40 -6.99 -2.21
N GLY A 120 5.79 -5.99 -1.42
CA GLY A 120 5.54 -4.59 -1.75
C GLY A 120 6.22 -4.15 -3.05
N GLY A 121 7.45 -4.62 -3.31
CA GLY A 121 8.17 -4.40 -4.56
C GLY A 121 7.44 -4.99 -5.76
N ILE A 122 6.96 -6.24 -5.67
CA ILE A 122 6.19 -6.91 -6.73
C ILE A 122 4.91 -6.13 -7.04
N ILE A 123 4.15 -5.74 -6.01
CA ILE A 123 2.92 -4.95 -6.17
C ILE A 123 3.19 -3.63 -6.89
N ALA A 124 4.23 -2.90 -6.49
CA ALA A 124 4.59 -1.62 -7.08
C ALA A 124 4.99 -1.76 -8.55
N VAL A 125 5.91 -2.68 -8.84
CA VAL A 125 6.41 -2.93 -10.20
C VAL A 125 5.27 -3.40 -11.11
N PHE A 126 4.43 -4.33 -10.63
CA PHE A 126 3.28 -4.79 -11.39
C PHE A 126 2.32 -3.64 -11.76
N ALA A 127 2.00 -2.77 -10.81
CA ALA A 127 1.14 -1.61 -11.06
C ALA A 127 1.74 -0.62 -12.08
N ILE A 128 3.07 -0.45 -12.07
CA ILE A 128 3.79 0.38 -13.04
C ILE A 128 3.73 -0.25 -14.44
N ILE A 129 3.96 -1.57 -14.55
CA ILE A 129 3.91 -2.29 -15.84
C ILE A 129 2.53 -2.15 -16.51
N ILE A 130 1.44 -2.21 -15.74
CA ILE A 130 0.08 -2.04 -16.26
C ILE A 130 -0.35 -0.57 -16.34
N HIS A 131 0.57 0.38 -16.15
CA HIS A 131 0.30 1.83 -16.17
C HIS A 131 -0.84 2.26 -15.23
N LYS A 132 -0.84 1.74 -14.00
CA LYS A 132 -1.83 2.03 -12.95
C LYS A 132 -1.19 2.62 -11.69
N GLU A 133 -0.02 3.21 -11.83
CA GLU A 133 0.73 3.80 -10.71
C GLU A 133 -0.06 4.89 -9.97
N LEU A 134 -0.92 5.63 -10.66
CA LEU A 134 -1.77 6.66 -10.05
C LEU A 134 -2.88 6.08 -9.14
N LEU A 135 -3.21 4.80 -9.28
CA LEU A 135 -4.20 4.13 -8.44
C LEU A 135 -3.57 3.57 -7.16
N ILE A 136 -2.24 3.44 -7.10
CA ILE A 136 -1.52 2.89 -5.94
C ILE A 136 -1.88 3.60 -4.63
N PRO A 137 -1.93 4.95 -4.55
CA PRO A 137 -2.26 5.63 -3.30
C PRO A 137 -3.64 5.24 -2.74
N ILE A 138 -4.60 4.90 -3.60
CA ILE A 138 -5.93 4.44 -3.19
C ILE A 138 -5.87 2.96 -2.86
N LEU A 139 -5.40 2.13 -3.78
CA LEU A 139 -5.37 0.67 -3.65
C LEU A 139 -4.49 0.22 -2.47
N CYS A 140 -3.29 0.79 -2.35
CA CYS A 140 -2.36 0.53 -1.25
C CYS A 140 -2.54 1.54 -0.09
N GLY A 141 -3.74 2.12 0.07
CA GLY A 141 -4.02 3.13 1.09
C GLY A 141 -3.70 2.68 2.50
N ILE A 142 -3.86 1.40 2.82
CA ILE A 142 -3.44 0.81 4.10
C ILE A 142 -1.94 0.96 4.30
N PHE A 143 -1.11 0.59 3.31
CA PHE A 143 0.35 0.74 3.39
C PHE A 143 0.75 2.21 3.55
N LEU A 144 0.04 3.11 2.86
CA LEU A 144 0.27 4.54 2.96
C LEU A 144 -0.07 5.06 4.36
N VAL A 145 -1.19 4.65 4.95
CA VAL A 145 -1.59 5.06 6.30
C VAL A 145 -0.60 4.55 7.36
N GLU A 146 -0.10 3.31 7.24
CA GLU A 146 0.94 2.77 8.11
C GLU A 146 2.22 3.61 8.02
N ASN A 147 2.72 3.88 6.81
CA ASN A 147 3.89 4.75 6.60
C ASN A 147 3.70 6.14 7.21
N LEU A 148 2.56 6.79 6.91
CA LEU A 148 2.27 8.13 7.41
C LEU A 148 2.17 8.18 8.93
N SER A 149 1.59 7.14 9.55
CA SER A 149 1.48 7.06 11.01
C SER A 149 2.85 7.07 11.68
N VAL A 150 3.82 6.35 11.12
CA VAL A 150 5.21 6.32 11.61
C VAL A 150 5.90 7.67 11.40
N ILE A 151 5.78 8.26 10.20
CA ILE A 151 6.38 9.56 9.89
C ILE A 151 5.85 10.65 10.82
N LEU A 152 4.54 10.70 11.02
CA LEU A 152 3.89 11.65 11.93
C LEU A 152 4.36 11.45 13.37
N GLN A 153 4.38 10.21 13.85
CA GLN A 153 4.83 9.86 15.18
C GLN A 153 6.27 10.33 15.44
N VAL A 154 7.18 10.00 14.51
CA VAL A 154 8.60 10.33 14.66
C VAL A 154 8.82 11.85 14.60
N ARG A 155 8.17 12.55 13.66
CA ARG A 155 8.28 14.02 13.57
C ARG A 155 7.75 14.71 14.81
N TYR A 156 6.58 14.29 15.28
CA TYR A 156 5.95 14.88 16.46
C TYR A 156 6.78 14.63 17.73
N PHE A 157 7.28 13.40 17.90
CA PHE A 157 8.16 13.04 19.01
C PHE A 157 9.45 13.86 19.03
N LYS A 158 10.12 13.97 17.87
CA LYS A 158 11.35 14.78 17.73
C LYS A 158 11.11 16.26 18.02
N SER A 159 9.97 16.80 17.58
CA SER A 159 9.60 18.20 17.86
C SER A 159 9.33 18.42 19.34
N GLY A 160 8.60 17.53 20.00
CA GLY A 160 8.33 17.58 21.44
C GLY A 160 9.61 17.50 22.27
N LYS A 161 10.50 16.56 21.92
CA LYS A 161 11.79 16.41 22.60
C LYS A 161 12.65 17.68 22.53
N LYS A 162 12.64 18.41 21.41
CA LYS A 162 13.34 19.69 21.26
C LYS A 162 12.77 20.78 22.19
N LYS A 163 11.48 20.68 22.54
CA LYS A 163 10.78 21.63 23.45
C LYS A 163 10.82 21.19 24.91
N GLY A 164 11.53 20.12 25.24
CA GLY A 164 11.63 19.61 26.62
C GLY A 164 10.43 18.78 27.09
N HIS A 165 9.49 18.45 26.20
CA HIS A 165 8.31 17.62 26.52
C HIS A 165 8.27 16.40 25.62
N LEU A 166 8.05 15.22 26.22
CA LEU A 166 7.85 13.99 25.45
C LEU A 166 6.38 13.94 24.97
N GLN A 167 6.20 14.02 23.64
CA GLN A 167 4.88 14.03 23.02
C GLN A 167 4.79 12.97 21.94
N ARG A 168 3.66 12.24 21.90
CA ARG A 168 3.35 11.24 20.87
C ARG A 168 1.97 11.48 20.29
N VAL A 169 1.80 11.18 19.00
CA VAL A 169 0.50 11.28 18.32
C VAL A 169 -0.36 10.08 18.71
N PHE A 170 0.16 8.88 18.52
CA PHE A 170 -0.48 7.60 18.82
C PHE A 170 0.15 6.93 20.03
N LYS A 171 -0.57 5.99 20.67
CA LYS A 171 -0.03 5.16 21.75
C LYS A 171 1.27 4.46 21.32
N ARG A 172 1.24 3.89 20.11
CA ARG A 172 2.37 3.26 19.42
C ARG A 172 2.20 3.41 17.92
N ALA A 173 3.27 3.43 17.15
CA ALA A 173 3.27 3.39 15.71
C ALA A 173 4.04 2.15 15.24
N PRO A 174 3.63 1.53 14.14
CA PRO A 174 2.58 1.89 13.17
C PRO A 174 1.15 1.86 13.76
N ILE A 175 0.14 2.28 12.96
CA ILE A 175 -1.23 2.51 13.47
C ILE A 175 -1.92 1.23 13.98
N HIS A 176 -1.60 0.05 13.44
CA HIS A 176 -2.11 -1.22 13.95
C HIS A 176 -1.71 -1.45 15.41
N ASP A 177 -0.50 -1.08 15.80
CA ASP A 177 0.00 -1.16 17.18
C ASP A 177 -0.74 -0.22 18.14
N HIS A 178 -1.29 0.89 17.63
CA HIS A 178 -2.12 1.78 18.43
C HIS A 178 -3.36 1.07 19.00
N PHE A 179 -3.95 0.16 18.23
CA PHE A 179 -5.15 -0.57 18.62
C PHE A 179 -4.88 -1.75 19.57
N ARG A 180 -3.67 -2.31 19.57
CA ARG A 180 -3.31 -3.43 20.44
C ARG A 180 -2.58 -2.99 21.74
N THR A 181 -2.13 -1.73 21.84
CA THR A 181 -1.39 -1.23 23.00
C THR A 181 -2.32 -0.92 24.16
N THR A 182 -2.03 -1.51 25.34
CA THR A 182 -2.74 -1.25 26.61
C THR A 182 -2.32 0.07 27.21
N LEU A 183 -3.20 0.67 28.05
CA LEU A 183 -2.88 1.90 28.78
C LEU A 183 -1.70 1.67 29.77
N ALA A 184 -1.57 0.48 30.31
CA ALA A 184 -0.49 0.12 31.24
C ALA A 184 0.90 0.09 30.58
N GLN A 185 0.97 -0.04 29.25
CA GLN A 185 2.22 -0.04 28.47
C GLN A 185 2.67 1.37 28.06
N LEU A 186 1.89 2.39 28.39
CA LEU A 186 2.20 3.77 28.03
C LEU A 186 3.24 4.37 29.00
N ASP A 187 4.12 5.19 28.46
CA ASP A 187 5.08 5.96 29.27
C ASP A 187 4.34 7.07 30.01
N PRO A 188 4.33 7.09 31.36
CA PRO A 188 3.63 8.11 32.14
C PRO A 188 4.19 9.53 31.95
N ASN A 189 5.44 9.65 31.49
CA ASN A 189 6.09 10.94 31.23
C ASN A 189 5.78 11.51 29.85
N CYS A 190 5.00 10.78 29.02
CA CYS A 190 4.70 11.16 27.66
C CYS A 190 3.25 11.63 27.53
N SER A 191 3.02 12.75 26.87
CA SER A 191 1.68 13.18 26.48
C SER A 191 1.27 12.59 25.15
N TYR A 192 0.03 12.09 25.05
CA TYR A 192 -0.51 11.44 23.85
C TYR A 192 -1.66 12.25 23.27
N LEU A 193 -1.65 12.49 21.96
CA LEU A 193 -2.71 13.24 21.28
C LEU A 193 -3.97 12.38 21.10
N PHE A 194 -3.78 11.13 20.67
CA PHE A 194 -4.85 10.16 20.48
C PHE A 194 -4.68 8.98 21.45
N MET A 195 -5.59 8.88 22.43
CA MET A 195 -5.60 7.79 23.41
C MET A 195 -6.70 6.75 23.15
N LYS A 196 -7.73 7.11 22.42
CA LYS A 196 -8.84 6.19 22.10
C LYS A 196 -8.45 5.22 20.97
N PRO A 197 -8.92 3.96 21.00
CA PRO A 197 -9.79 3.36 22.00
C PRO A 197 -9.04 2.99 23.29
N ASN A 198 -9.76 3.00 24.41
CA ASN A 198 -9.19 2.58 25.71
C ASN A 198 -9.15 1.04 25.84
N SER A 199 -10.04 0.33 25.10
CA SER A 199 -10.05 -1.12 25.04
C SER A 199 -9.01 -1.61 24.02
N VAL A 200 -8.34 -2.70 24.37
CA VAL A 200 -7.40 -3.41 23.48
C VAL A 200 -8.20 -4.33 22.57
N PHE A 201 -7.90 -4.29 21.29
CA PHE A 201 -8.46 -5.24 20.35
C PHE A 201 -7.54 -6.45 20.20
N HIS A 202 -8.16 -7.62 20.06
CA HIS A 202 -7.45 -8.84 19.74
C HIS A 202 -6.82 -8.72 18.33
N GLU A 203 -5.63 -9.29 18.13
CA GLU A 203 -4.88 -9.17 16.88
C GLU A 203 -5.67 -9.60 15.66
N SER A 204 -6.31 -10.77 15.70
CA SER A 204 -7.16 -11.26 14.62
C SER A 204 -8.30 -10.29 14.25
N LYS A 205 -8.85 -9.58 15.23
CA LYS A 205 -9.89 -8.57 14.98
C LYS A 205 -9.35 -7.36 14.25
N ILE A 206 -8.12 -6.95 14.54
CA ILE A 206 -7.45 -5.85 13.85
C ILE A 206 -7.15 -6.27 12.42
N THR A 207 -6.53 -7.44 12.22
CA THR A 207 -6.20 -8.00 10.90
C THR A 207 -7.43 -8.05 9.99
N VAL A 208 -8.55 -8.61 10.47
CA VAL A 208 -9.79 -8.69 9.67
C VAL A 208 -10.33 -7.30 9.31
N ARG A 209 -10.26 -6.33 10.22
CA ARG A 209 -10.67 -4.94 9.93
C ARG A 209 -9.81 -4.29 8.86
N PHE A 210 -8.51 -4.55 8.87
CA PHE A 210 -7.59 -4.07 7.84
C PHE A 210 -7.92 -4.70 6.48
N TRP A 211 -8.23 -6.00 6.43
CA TRP A 211 -8.70 -6.66 5.20
C TRP A 211 -9.99 -6.02 4.66
N ILE A 212 -10.97 -5.76 5.55
CA ILE A 212 -12.23 -5.10 5.15
C ILE A 212 -11.93 -3.71 4.54
N VAL A 213 -11.07 -2.91 5.17
CA VAL A 213 -10.69 -1.60 4.63
C VAL A 213 -9.99 -1.75 3.28
N THR A 214 -9.09 -2.73 3.13
CA THR A 214 -8.40 -3.00 1.85
C THR A 214 -9.39 -3.42 0.76
N ILE A 215 -10.40 -4.24 1.08
CA ILE A 215 -11.47 -4.60 0.13
C ILE A 215 -12.27 -3.36 -0.29
N VAL A 216 -12.62 -2.48 0.64
CA VAL A 216 -13.32 -1.23 0.31
C VAL A 216 -12.46 -0.34 -0.59
N LEU A 217 -11.15 -0.19 -0.30
CA LEU A 217 -10.23 0.56 -1.15
C LEU A 217 -10.07 -0.05 -2.54
N ALA A 218 -10.04 -1.38 -2.63
CA ALA A 218 -10.04 -2.12 -3.90
C ALA A 218 -11.30 -1.83 -4.71
N ALA A 219 -12.48 -1.88 -4.09
CA ALA A 219 -13.73 -1.53 -4.75
C ALA A 219 -13.75 -0.07 -5.23
N ILE A 220 -13.30 0.87 -4.41
CA ILE A 220 -13.17 2.29 -4.81
C ILE A 220 -12.22 2.42 -5.98
N THR A 221 -11.08 1.71 -5.98
CA THR A 221 -10.10 1.72 -7.07
C THR A 221 -10.73 1.27 -8.39
N ILE A 222 -11.53 0.21 -8.38
CA ILE A 222 -12.24 -0.27 -9.59
C ILE A 222 -13.29 0.74 -10.04
N ILE A 223 -14.04 1.34 -9.11
CA ILE A 223 -15.08 2.32 -9.43
C ILE A 223 -14.47 3.59 -10.05
N THR A 224 -13.33 4.06 -9.54
CA THR A 224 -12.66 5.27 -10.05
C THR A 224 -12.24 5.15 -11.52
N LEU A 225 -12.07 3.94 -12.05
CA LEU A 225 -11.80 3.73 -13.48
C LEU A 225 -12.96 4.14 -14.35
N LYS A 226 -14.19 3.98 -13.88
CA LYS A 226 -15.41 4.26 -14.69
C LYS A 226 -15.86 5.72 -14.61
N ILE A 227 -15.42 6.46 -13.57
CA ILE A 227 -15.84 7.87 -13.36
C ILE A 227 -15.07 8.83 -14.29
N ARG A 228 -14.00 8.38 -14.93
CA ARG A 228 -13.14 9.13 -15.84
C ARG A 228 -13.63 8.92 -17.28
#